data_f632727136002cdd72026397a8a0836c
#
_entry.id   f632727136002cdd72026397a8a0836c
#
_cell.length_a   1.000
_cell.length_b   1.000
_cell.length_c   1.000
_cell.angle_alpha   90.00
_cell.angle_beta   90.00
_cell.angle_gamma   90.00
#
_symmetry.space_group_name_H-M   'P 1'
#
loop_
_entity.id
_entity.type
_entity.pdbx_description
1 polymer ?
#
loop_
_entity_poly.entity_id
_entity_poly.type
_entity_poly.pdbx_seq_one_letter_code
_entity_poly.pdbx_strand_id
1 'polypeptide(L)'
;VKNNYEKLIQRLMENLIHVQKTFEKIVYVGKKINNREFEDCVFKNCDLSNSDFAHSSFMDCEFIDCNLAMTKLLGTSLKGVRFKNCKLLGIQFEECDDFLFNVNFQECVLDYSSFANKKMPKTKFNSCSLKDTSFIGANLTSSVFENSNLDGAIFNNTQLAGADFSKASNFKIDPEFNPMKKARFSAQGIIGLLEKYDIKIV
;
A
#
# COMPACT_ATOMS: atom_id res chain seq x y z
N VAL A 1 -4.64 20.70 27.07
CA VAL A 1 -4.41 19.61 26.10
C VAL A 1 -5.39 19.72 24.92
N LYS A 2 -6.71 19.79 25.14
CA LYS A 2 -7.74 19.94 24.07
C LYS A 2 -7.44 21.10 23.09
N ASN A 3 -6.99 22.23 23.59
CA ASN A 3 -6.75 23.43 22.80
C ASN A 3 -5.59 23.31 21.77
N ASN A 4 -4.59 22.46 22.03
CA ASN A 4 -3.49 22.25 21.09
C ASN A 4 -3.87 21.32 19.91
N TYR A 5 -4.73 20.34 20.15
CA TYR A 5 -5.24 19.45 19.09
C TYR A 5 -6.17 20.20 18.13
N GLU A 6 -7.09 21.00 18.65
CA GLU A 6 -7.99 21.81 17.81
C GLU A 6 -7.19 22.80 16.95
N LYS A 7 -6.15 23.43 17.49
CA LYS A 7 -5.25 24.31 16.72
C LYS A 7 -4.45 23.56 15.65
N LEU A 8 -4.04 22.30 15.92
CA LEU A 8 -3.31 21.50 14.95
C LEU A 8 -4.21 21.06 13.78
N ILE A 9 -5.43 20.63 14.09
CA ILE A 9 -6.48 20.30 13.11
C ILE A 9 -6.82 21.54 12.28
N GLN A 10 -7.01 22.67 12.91
CA GLN A 10 -7.32 23.93 12.24
C GLN A 10 -6.19 24.37 11.30
N ARG A 11 -4.91 24.21 11.69
CA ARG A 11 -3.74 24.45 10.82
C ARG A 11 -3.67 23.50 9.63
N LEU A 12 -4.11 22.24 9.81
CA LEU A 12 -4.22 21.26 8.72
C LEU A 12 -5.30 21.67 7.71
N MET A 13 -6.34 22.35 8.17
CA MET A 13 -7.45 22.87 7.36
C MET A 13 -7.13 24.19 6.65
N GLU A 14 -6.34 25.07 7.28
CA GLU A 14 -6.08 26.41 6.77
C GLU A 14 -4.90 26.47 5.79
N ASN A 15 -3.87 25.63 5.96
CA ASN A 15 -2.72 25.62 5.08
C ASN A 15 -2.86 24.58 3.97
N LEU A 16 -2.57 24.97 2.75
CA LEU A 16 -2.53 24.06 1.59
C LEU A 16 -1.22 23.27 1.54
N ILE A 17 -0.12 23.81 2.06
CA ILE A 17 1.23 23.26 1.95
C ILE A 17 1.81 23.01 3.34
N HIS A 18 2.35 21.82 3.54
CA HIS A 18 2.98 21.38 4.77
C HIS A 18 4.36 20.80 4.46
N VAL A 19 5.41 21.37 5.03
CA VAL A 19 6.79 20.92 4.84
C VAL A 19 7.40 20.60 6.19
N GLN A 20 8.07 19.44 6.31
CA GLN A 20 8.82 18.99 7.49
C GLN A 20 8.01 19.06 8.79
N LYS A 21 6.74 18.64 8.74
CA LYS A 21 5.84 18.68 9.90
C LYS A 21 5.55 17.27 10.43
N THR A 22 5.41 17.18 11.74
CA THR A 22 4.90 15.98 12.40
C THR A 22 3.46 16.22 12.85
N PHE A 23 2.58 15.33 12.42
CA PHE A 23 1.18 15.24 12.81
C PHE A 23 1.02 14.04 13.73
N GLU A 24 0.78 14.27 15.02
CA GLU A 24 0.71 13.18 16.00
C GLU A 24 -0.65 13.12 16.66
N LYS A 25 -1.19 11.89 16.79
CA LYS A 25 -2.47 11.59 17.47
C LYS A 25 -3.66 12.38 16.94
N ILE A 26 -3.65 12.69 15.64
CA ILE A 26 -4.78 13.38 15.01
C ILE A 26 -5.89 12.37 14.74
N VAL A 27 -7.11 12.71 15.15
CA VAL A 27 -8.33 12.00 14.80
C VAL A 27 -9.10 12.82 13.77
N TYR A 28 -9.14 12.33 12.54
CA TYR A 28 -9.72 13.08 11.42
C TYR A 28 -10.62 12.19 10.54
N VAL A 29 -11.36 11.33 11.19
CA VAL A 29 -12.22 10.31 10.57
C VAL A 29 -13.28 10.92 9.67
N GLY A 30 -13.39 10.44 8.43
CA GLY A 30 -14.42 10.83 7.47
C GLY A 30 -14.36 12.29 6.99
N LYS A 31 -13.25 12.98 7.20
CA LYS A 31 -13.10 14.39 6.83
C LYS A 31 -12.47 14.56 5.44
N LYS A 32 -12.69 15.72 4.82
CA LYS A 32 -12.07 16.09 3.55
C LYS A 32 -10.78 16.86 3.80
N ILE A 33 -9.67 16.35 3.22
CA ILE A 33 -8.33 16.94 3.28
C ILE A 33 -7.79 17.06 1.84
N ASN A 34 -8.64 17.51 0.92
CA ASN A 34 -8.35 17.54 -0.50
C ASN A 34 -7.40 18.68 -0.86
N ASN A 35 -6.68 18.54 -1.98
CA ASN A 35 -5.82 19.57 -2.56
C ASN A 35 -4.78 20.09 -1.56
N ARG A 36 -4.12 19.19 -0.81
CA ARG A 36 -3.05 19.49 0.14
C ARG A 36 -1.72 18.96 -0.36
N GLU A 37 -0.67 19.66 -0.04
CA GLU A 37 0.70 19.23 -0.32
C GLU A 37 1.43 18.94 1.00
N PHE A 38 2.01 17.76 1.09
CA PHE A 38 2.81 17.32 2.23
C PHE A 38 4.18 16.91 1.71
N GLU A 39 5.24 17.53 2.20
CA GLU A 39 6.63 17.23 1.86
C GLU A 39 7.42 16.98 3.15
N ASP A 40 8.19 15.87 3.18
CA ASP A 40 8.98 15.44 4.35
C ASP A 40 8.15 15.40 5.66
N CYS A 41 6.86 15.06 5.56
CA CYS A 41 5.96 15.05 6.72
C CYS A 41 5.86 13.67 7.35
N VAL A 42 5.69 13.64 8.69
CA VAL A 42 5.46 12.42 9.46
C VAL A 42 4.06 12.46 10.09
N PHE A 43 3.26 11.42 9.83
CA PHE A 43 1.98 11.18 10.50
C PHE A 43 2.16 10.04 11.49
N LYS A 44 1.90 10.27 12.78
CA LYS A 44 2.14 9.28 13.83
C LYS A 44 0.92 9.10 14.72
N ASN A 45 0.53 7.83 14.93
CA ASN A 45 -0.63 7.49 15.76
C ASN A 45 -1.93 8.22 15.36
N CYS A 46 -2.12 8.46 14.04
CA CYS A 46 -3.30 9.19 13.55
C CYS A 46 -4.43 8.23 13.13
N ASP A 47 -5.66 8.64 13.38
CA ASP A 47 -6.84 8.02 12.78
C ASP A 47 -7.37 8.91 11.65
N LEU A 48 -7.11 8.48 10.43
CA LEU A 48 -7.49 9.14 9.17
C LEU A 48 -8.49 8.29 8.39
N SER A 49 -9.11 7.31 9.03
CA SER A 49 -10.01 6.37 8.36
C SER A 49 -11.20 7.08 7.70
N ASN A 50 -11.62 6.55 6.55
CA ASN A 50 -12.68 7.11 5.71
C ASN A 50 -12.46 8.57 5.26
N SER A 51 -11.27 9.14 5.48
CA SER A 51 -10.95 10.50 5.03
C SER A 51 -10.80 10.57 3.51
N ASP A 52 -10.92 11.78 2.98
CA ASP A 52 -10.79 12.04 1.56
C ASP A 52 -9.59 12.96 1.32
N PHE A 53 -8.53 12.41 0.72
CA PHE A 53 -7.31 13.11 0.32
C PHE A 53 -7.25 13.37 -1.19
N ALA A 54 -8.36 13.32 -1.90
CA ALA A 54 -8.38 13.50 -3.34
C ALA A 54 -7.57 14.73 -3.79
N HIS A 55 -6.78 14.53 -4.87
CA HIS A 55 -5.92 15.56 -5.47
C HIS A 55 -4.87 16.16 -4.52
N SER A 56 -4.51 15.45 -3.44
CA SER A 56 -3.42 15.83 -2.55
C SER A 56 -2.10 15.21 -3.02
N SER A 57 -0.99 15.76 -2.54
CA SER A 57 0.36 15.25 -2.83
C SER A 57 1.10 14.92 -1.54
N PHE A 58 1.72 13.75 -1.52
CA PHE A 58 2.61 13.32 -0.45
C PHE A 58 3.97 13.01 -1.08
N MET A 59 4.99 13.77 -0.71
CA MET A 59 6.38 13.57 -1.15
C MET A 59 7.26 13.27 0.06
N ASP A 60 7.96 12.13 0.01
CA ASP A 60 8.89 11.66 1.03
C ASP A 60 8.27 11.62 2.46
N CYS A 61 6.94 11.37 2.51
CA CYS A 61 6.18 11.31 3.76
C CYS A 61 6.23 9.92 4.40
N GLU A 62 6.03 9.90 5.72
CA GLU A 62 5.96 8.66 6.49
C GLU A 62 4.69 8.61 7.35
N PHE A 63 3.99 7.46 7.29
CA PHE A 63 2.86 7.16 8.15
C PHE A 63 3.28 6.04 9.11
N ILE A 64 3.19 6.28 10.42
CA ILE A 64 3.59 5.35 11.47
C ILE A 64 2.42 5.14 12.43
N ASP A 65 2.06 3.88 12.69
CA ASP A 65 0.99 3.51 13.62
C ASP A 65 -0.35 4.20 13.29
N CYS A 66 -0.66 4.39 12.00
CA CYS A 66 -1.84 5.12 11.56
C CYS A 66 -2.96 4.20 11.06
N ASN A 67 -4.21 4.62 11.28
CA ASN A 67 -5.38 4.02 10.66
C ASN A 67 -5.80 4.87 9.45
N LEU A 68 -5.64 4.32 8.24
CA LEU A 68 -6.08 4.91 6.96
C LEU A 68 -7.14 4.04 6.27
N ALA A 69 -7.80 3.13 6.99
CA ALA A 69 -8.78 2.23 6.39
C ALA A 69 -9.84 3.01 5.59
N MET A 70 -10.16 2.55 4.37
CA MET A 70 -11.17 3.14 3.49
C MET A 70 -10.92 4.61 3.12
N THR A 71 -9.67 5.09 3.21
CA THR A 71 -9.29 6.45 2.80
C THR A 71 -9.37 6.57 1.28
N LYS A 72 -9.95 7.67 0.79
CA LYS A 72 -10.07 7.98 -0.63
C LYS A 72 -8.84 8.71 -1.13
N LEU A 73 -8.26 8.24 -2.24
CA LEU A 73 -7.00 8.72 -2.82
C LEU A 73 -7.14 9.12 -4.30
N LEU A 74 -8.33 9.50 -4.76
CA LEU A 74 -8.56 9.87 -6.15
C LEU A 74 -7.60 11.00 -6.59
N GLY A 75 -6.78 10.73 -7.61
CA GLY A 75 -5.81 11.69 -8.13
C GLY A 75 -4.74 12.13 -7.11
N THR A 76 -4.56 11.38 -6.02
CA THR A 76 -3.54 11.66 -5.01
C THR A 76 -2.17 11.22 -5.51
N SER A 77 -1.16 12.08 -5.38
CA SER A 77 0.22 11.76 -5.70
C SER A 77 0.94 11.17 -4.48
N LEU A 78 1.54 9.97 -4.62
CA LEU A 78 2.32 9.29 -3.59
C LEU A 78 3.73 9.04 -4.10
N LYS A 79 4.70 9.86 -3.68
CA LYS A 79 6.11 9.81 -4.11
C LYS A 79 7.03 9.58 -2.91
N GLY A 80 7.72 8.43 -2.88
CA GLY A 80 8.64 8.09 -1.78
C GLY A 80 7.93 7.85 -0.44
N VAL A 81 6.63 7.51 -0.44
CA VAL A 81 5.85 7.38 0.79
C VAL A 81 6.10 6.04 1.47
N ARG A 82 6.30 6.06 2.78
CA ARG A 82 6.49 4.87 3.61
C ARG A 82 5.35 4.72 4.61
N PHE A 83 4.82 3.49 4.69
CA PHE A 83 3.81 3.11 5.68
C PHE A 83 4.41 2.06 6.62
N LYS A 84 4.37 2.33 7.92
CA LYS A 84 4.85 1.42 8.96
C LYS A 84 3.78 1.19 10.01
N ASN A 85 3.47 -0.10 10.27
CA ASN A 85 2.45 -0.53 11.24
C ASN A 85 1.10 0.18 11.03
N CYS A 86 0.69 0.32 9.75
CA CYS A 86 -0.53 1.03 9.39
C CYS A 86 -1.66 0.09 8.98
N LYS A 87 -2.89 0.51 9.25
CA LYS A 87 -4.10 -0.13 8.74
C LYS A 87 -4.56 0.60 7.48
N LEU A 88 -4.44 -0.07 6.32
CA LEU A 88 -4.70 0.44 4.98
C LEU A 88 -5.83 -0.35 4.29
N LEU A 89 -6.75 -0.91 5.08
CA LEU A 89 -7.81 -1.79 4.63
C LEU A 89 -8.67 -1.13 3.54
N GLY A 90 -8.88 -1.82 2.42
CA GLY A 90 -9.82 -1.43 1.36
C GLY A 90 -9.45 -0.17 0.57
N ILE A 91 -8.18 0.28 0.60
CA ILE A 91 -7.74 1.43 -0.18
C ILE A 91 -7.61 1.07 -1.66
N GLN A 92 -8.13 1.94 -2.53
CA GLN A 92 -8.02 1.84 -3.98
C GLN A 92 -6.82 2.66 -4.47
N PHE A 93 -5.62 2.06 -4.43
CA PHE A 93 -4.39 2.73 -4.87
C PHE A 93 -4.36 2.97 -6.38
N GLU A 94 -5.11 2.23 -7.18
CA GLU A 94 -5.26 2.47 -8.62
C GLU A 94 -5.83 3.85 -8.94
N GLU A 95 -6.56 4.48 -8.03
CA GLU A 95 -7.09 5.84 -8.17
C GLU A 95 -6.03 6.93 -7.98
N CYS A 96 -4.84 6.58 -7.42
CA CYS A 96 -3.73 7.52 -7.26
C CYS A 96 -3.13 7.94 -8.61
N ASP A 97 -2.49 9.11 -8.65
CA ASP A 97 -1.68 9.54 -9.79
C ASP A 97 -0.56 8.53 -10.09
N ASP A 98 -0.34 8.23 -11.36
CA ASP A 98 0.71 7.29 -11.81
C ASP A 98 2.10 7.92 -11.87
N PHE A 99 2.18 9.25 -11.91
CA PHE A 99 3.45 9.94 -12.09
C PHE A 99 4.33 9.81 -10.85
N LEU A 100 5.44 9.06 -10.99
CA LEU A 100 6.40 8.76 -9.93
C LEU A 100 5.77 8.06 -8.71
N PHE A 101 4.68 7.29 -8.90
CA PHE A 101 4.09 6.51 -7.83
C PHE A 101 5.14 5.58 -7.19
N ASN A 102 5.45 5.83 -5.93
CA ASN A 102 6.45 5.07 -5.18
C ASN A 102 6.05 4.95 -3.71
N VAL A 103 5.79 3.74 -3.26
CA VAL A 103 5.33 3.41 -1.92
C VAL A 103 6.06 2.19 -1.37
N ASN A 104 6.23 2.11 -0.04
CA ASN A 104 6.73 0.92 0.64
C ASN A 104 5.93 0.67 1.91
N PHE A 105 5.78 -0.61 2.28
CA PHE A 105 4.95 -1.06 3.39
C PHE A 105 5.75 -1.97 4.32
N GLN A 106 5.66 -1.70 5.62
CA GLN A 106 6.22 -2.53 6.66
C GLN A 106 5.17 -2.76 7.76
N GLU A 107 4.92 -4.02 8.13
CA GLU A 107 3.98 -4.38 9.19
C GLU A 107 2.57 -3.81 8.99
N CYS A 108 2.13 -3.70 7.73
CA CYS A 108 0.85 -3.10 7.37
C CYS A 108 -0.25 -4.13 7.10
N VAL A 109 -1.52 -3.72 7.33
CA VAL A 109 -2.70 -4.47 6.91
C VAL A 109 -3.28 -3.79 5.67
N LEU A 110 -3.19 -4.46 4.52
CA LEU A 110 -3.60 -3.98 3.19
C LEU A 110 -4.77 -4.80 2.63
N ASP A 111 -5.42 -5.58 3.48
CA ASP A 111 -6.47 -6.51 3.06
C ASP A 111 -7.57 -5.77 2.28
N TYR A 112 -8.08 -6.40 1.21
CA TYR A 112 -9.10 -5.84 0.30
C TYR A 112 -8.68 -4.56 -0.44
N SER A 113 -7.41 -4.18 -0.41
CA SER A 113 -6.90 -3.02 -1.18
C SER A 113 -6.69 -3.40 -2.65
N SER A 114 -6.63 -2.39 -3.51
CA SER A 114 -6.37 -2.60 -4.93
C SER A 114 -5.20 -1.75 -5.43
N PHE A 115 -4.30 -2.42 -6.15
CA PHE A 115 -3.19 -1.84 -6.90
C PHE A 115 -3.32 -2.13 -8.40
N ALA A 116 -4.54 -2.33 -8.88
CA ALA A 116 -4.78 -2.69 -10.27
C ALA A 116 -4.12 -1.69 -11.24
N ASN A 117 -3.42 -2.22 -12.25
CA ASN A 117 -2.70 -1.47 -13.28
C ASN A 117 -1.58 -0.53 -12.77
N LYS A 118 -1.23 -0.53 -11.48
CA LYS A 118 -0.15 0.33 -10.97
C LYS A 118 1.23 -0.09 -11.43
N LYS A 119 2.04 0.91 -11.79
CA LYS A 119 3.48 0.74 -12.06
C LYS A 119 4.26 0.99 -10.77
N MET A 120 4.61 -0.08 -10.06
CA MET A 120 5.27 0.00 -8.76
C MET A 120 6.43 -1.01 -8.64
N PRO A 121 7.41 -0.96 -9.56
CA PRO A 121 8.55 -1.86 -9.50
C PRO A 121 9.38 -1.61 -8.23
N LYS A 122 10.02 -2.67 -7.70
CA LYS A 122 10.87 -2.64 -6.51
C LYS A 122 10.14 -2.26 -5.20
N THR A 123 8.82 -2.27 -5.19
CA THR A 123 8.03 -2.05 -3.97
C THR A 123 8.32 -3.15 -2.93
N LYS A 124 8.42 -2.75 -1.68
CA LYS A 124 8.65 -3.67 -0.56
C LYS A 124 7.36 -3.81 0.25
N PHE A 125 6.94 -5.06 0.41
CA PHE A 125 5.89 -5.49 1.33
C PHE A 125 6.54 -6.37 2.38
N ASN A 126 6.90 -5.79 3.51
CA ASN A 126 7.59 -6.51 4.58
C ASN A 126 6.63 -6.77 5.75
N SER A 127 6.40 -8.03 6.08
CA SER A 127 5.51 -8.47 7.16
C SER A 127 4.08 -7.90 7.05
N CYS A 128 3.55 -7.85 5.82
CA CYS A 128 2.24 -7.30 5.53
C CYS A 128 1.16 -8.38 5.43
N SER A 129 -0.08 -8.02 5.83
CA SER A 129 -1.27 -8.74 5.42
C SER A 129 -1.79 -8.15 4.11
N LEU A 130 -1.95 -9.00 3.08
CA LEU A 130 -2.37 -8.65 1.73
C LEU A 130 -3.54 -9.54 1.28
N LYS A 131 -4.41 -9.91 2.22
CA LYS A 131 -5.53 -10.80 1.94
C LYS A 131 -6.51 -10.14 0.98
N ASP A 132 -6.93 -10.91 -0.01
CA ASP A 132 -7.87 -10.44 -1.03
C ASP A 132 -7.44 -9.13 -1.72
N THR A 133 -6.14 -8.82 -1.72
CA THR A 133 -5.57 -7.63 -2.38
C THR A 133 -5.48 -7.87 -3.88
N SER A 134 -5.91 -6.89 -4.69
CA SER A 134 -5.83 -6.96 -6.16
C SER A 134 -4.52 -6.37 -6.68
N PHE A 135 -3.78 -7.18 -7.48
CA PHE A 135 -2.61 -6.76 -8.24
C PHE A 135 -2.82 -6.92 -9.76
N ILE A 136 -4.07 -7.01 -10.21
CA ILE A 136 -4.41 -7.21 -11.61
C ILE A 136 -3.74 -6.15 -12.49
N GLY A 137 -2.98 -6.59 -13.52
CA GLY A 137 -2.29 -5.69 -14.45
C GLY A 137 -1.15 -4.86 -13.86
N ALA A 138 -0.82 -5.02 -12.58
CA ALA A 138 0.23 -4.25 -11.94
C ALA A 138 1.63 -4.63 -12.43
N ASN A 139 2.57 -3.68 -12.38
CA ASN A 139 3.99 -3.96 -12.57
C ASN A 139 4.69 -4.02 -11.21
N LEU A 140 5.01 -5.23 -10.79
CA LEU A 140 5.70 -5.57 -9.54
C LEU A 140 7.12 -6.12 -9.82
N THR A 141 7.72 -5.72 -10.92
CA THR A 141 9.09 -6.15 -11.28
C THR A 141 10.06 -5.88 -10.11
N SER A 142 10.78 -6.91 -9.68
CA SER A 142 11.75 -6.86 -8.58
C SER A 142 11.17 -6.43 -7.22
N SER A 143 9.86 -6.52 -7.03
CA SER A 143 9.22 -6.26 -5.73
C SER A 143 9.45 -7.40 -4.75
N VAL A 144 9.38 -7.13 -3.45
CA VAL A 144 9.68 -8.08 -2.38
C VAL A 144 8.48 -8.26 -1.46
N PHE A 145 8.10 -9.52 -1.18
CA PHE A 145 6.98 -9.90 -0.31
C PHE A 145 7.48 -10.64 0.95
N GLU A 146 8.46 -10.03 1.64
CA GLU A 146 9.11 -10.68 2.78
C GLU A 146 8.14 -10.86 3.96
N ASN A 147 7.97 -12.11 4.42
CA ASN A 147 7.09 -12.49 5.53
C ASN A 147 5.64 -12.00 5.38
N SER A 148 5.18 -11.78 4.14
CA SER A 148 3.83 -11.28 3.88
C SER A 148 2.86 -12.40 3.54
N ASN A 149 1.60 -12.24 3.98
CA ASN A 149 0.51 -13.15 3.73
C ASN A 149 -0.33 -12.68 2.54
N LEU A 150 -0.42 -13.50 1.49
CA LEU A 150 -1.08 -13.22 0.23
C LEU A 150 -2.35 -14.08 0.02
N ASP A 151 -2.98 -14.51 1.11
CA ASP A 151 -4.19 -15.33 1.04
C ASP A 151 -5.30 -14.60 0.27
N GLY A 152 -5.84 -15.23 -0.78
CA GLY A 152 -6.83 -14.64 -1.66
C GLY A 152 -6.33 -13.49 -2.55
N ALA A 153 -5.04 -13.10 -2.50
CA ALA A 153 -4.50 -12.04 -3.35
C ALA A 153 -4.58 -12.41 -4.84
N ILE A 154 -4.99 -11.46 -5.68
CA ILE A 154 -5.31 -11.70 -7.09
C ILE A 154 -4.19 -11.17 -7.98
N PHE A 155 -3.55 -12.10 -8.72
CA PHE A 155 -2.55 -11.81 -9.74
C PHE A 155 -3.08 -12.28 -11.10
N ASN A 156 -3.28 -11.34 -12.01
CA ASN A 156 -3.68 -11.62 -13.39
C ASN A 156 -3.10 -10.56 -14.31
N ASN A 157 -2.37 -10.94 -15.34
CA ASN A 157 -1.58 -10.05 -16.19
C ASN A 157 -0.60 -9.18 -15.42
N THR A 158 -0.12 -9.65 -14.26
CA THR A 158 0.79 -8.94 -13.37
C THR A 158 2.24 -9.20 -13.79
N GLN A 159 3.05 -8.13 -13.94
CA GLN A 159 4.48 -8.24 -14.25
C GLN A 159 5.26 -8.57 -12.98
N LEU A 160 5.78 -9.79 -12.89
CA LEU A 160 6.47 -10.32 -11.70
C LEU A 160 7.95 -10.65 -11.96
N ALA A 161 8.54 -10.14 -13.04
CA ALA A 161 9.94 -10.42 -13.36
C ALA A 161 10.87 -10.03 -12.21
N GLY A 162 11.67 -10.99 -11.69
CA GLY A 162 12.58 -10.78 -10.58
C GLY A 162 11.92 -10.51 -9.21
N ALA A 163 10.59 -10.64 -9.09
CA ALA A 163 9.91 -10.49 -7.80
C ALA A 163 10.32 -11.59 -6.82
N ASP A 164 10.37 -11.28 -5.53
CA ASP A 164 10.79 -12.22 -4.49
C ASP A 164 9.62 -12.61 -3.58
N PHE A 165 9.15 -13.85 -3.75
CA PHE A 165 8.14 -14.51 -2.92
C PHE A 165 8.75 -15.59 -2.01
N SER A 166 10.08 -15.65 -1.88
CA SER A 166 10.75 -16.76 -1.16
C SER A 166 10.38 -16.88 0.32
N LYS A 167 9.92 -15.78 0.92
CA LYS A 167 9.42 -15.74 2.29
C LYS A 167 7.93 -15.38 2.38
N ALA A 168 7.23 -15.25 1.26
CA ALA A 168 5.80 -15.00 1.23
C ALA A 168 5.01 -16.30 1.49
N SER A 169 3.77 -16.15 1.96
CA SER A 169 2.88 -17.27 2.23
C SER A 169 1.52 -17.10 1.54
N ASN A 170 0.84 -18.24 1.32
CA ASN A 170 -0.55 -18.36 0.87
C ASN A 170 -0.85 -17.69 -0.50
N PHE A 171 0.15 -17.45 -1.33
CA PHE A 171 -0.09 -16.94 -2.67
C PHE A 171 -0.56 -18.04 -3.62
N LYS A 172 -1.41 -17.66 -4.58
CA LYS A 172 -1.86 -18.47 -5.71
C LYS A 172 -1.63 -17.67 -6.97
N ILE A 173 -0.67 -18.08 -7.79
CA ILE A 173 -0.25 -17.31 -8.97
C ILE A 173 -0.19 -18.25 -10.16
N ASP A 174 -0.98 -17.99 -11.21
CA ASP A 174 -0.91 -18.74 -12.45
C ASP A 174 0.27 -18.25 -13.33
N PRO A 175 1.30 -19.09 -13.58
CA PRO A 175 2.46 -18.71 -14.39
C PRO A 175 2.12 -18.37 -15.85
N GLU A 176 1.00 -18.87 -16.39
CA GLU A 176 0.62 -18.63 -17.78
C GLU A 176 0.14 -17.19 -18.02
N PHE A 177 -0.48 -16.58 -17.00
CA PHE A 177 -1.00 -15.23 -17.11
C PHE A 177 -0.11 -14.18 -16.47
N ASN A 178 0.99 -14.57 -15.77
CA ASN A 178 1.82 -13.65 -15.02
C ASN A 178 3.30 -13.82 -15.39
N PRO A 179 3.90 -12.93 -16.22
CA PRO A 179 5.32 -13.00 -16.57
C PRO A 179 6.21 -12.90 -15.32
N MET A 180 6.95 -14.00 -15.00
CA MET A 180 7.73 -14.12 -13.76
C MET A 180 9.18 -14.54 -13.98
N LYS A 181 9.80 -14.14 -15.11
CA LYS A 181 11.21 -14.44 -15.39
C LYS A 181 12.10 -14.05 -14.23
N LYS A 182 12.89 -14.97 -13.68
CA LYS A 182 13.78 -14.79 -12.53
C LYS A 182 13.06 -14.46 -11.21
N ALA A 183 11.75 -14.63 -11.11
CA ALA A 183 11.07 -14.53 -9.80
C ALA A 183 11.57 -15.65 -8.86
N ARG A 184 11.55 -15.38 -7.56
CA ARG A 184 12.08 -16.28 -6.52
C ARG A 184 10.95 -16.81 -5.66
N PHE A 185 10.93 -18.11 -5.43
CA PHE A 185 9.95 -18.82 -4.61
C PHE A 185 10.67 -19.78 -3.66
N SER A 186 10.08 -20.07 -2.51
CA SER A 186 10.53 -21.19 -1.67
C SER A 186 10.08 -22.54 -2.26
N ALA A 187 10.74 -23.62 -1.87
CA ALA A 187 10.30 -24.95 -2.28
C ALA A 187 8.86 -25.28 -1.85
N GLN A 188 8.46 -24.84 -0.65
CA GLN A 188 7.09 -24.99 -0.15
C GLN A 188 6.11 -24.08 -0.91
N GLY A 189 6.53 -22.88 -1.29
CA GLY A 189 5.69 -21.90 -1.98
C GLY A 189 5.35 -22.28 -3.43
N ILE A 190 6.14 -23.14 -4.08
CA ILE A 190 5.89 -23.60 -5.47
C ILE A 190 4.49 -24.22 -5.64
N ILE A 191 3.92 -24.80 -4.59
CA ILE A 191 2.55 -25.35 -4.60
C ILE A 191 1.55 -24.29 -5.07
N GLY A 192 1.69 -23.05 -4.65
CA GLY A 192 0.81 -21.94 -5.06
C GLY A 192 0.86 -21.58 -6.56
N LEU A 193 1.86 -22.08 -7.30
CA LEU A 193 1.95 -21.95 -8.77
C LEU A 193 1.27 -23.11 -9.51
N LEU A 194 0.99 -24.21 -8.82
CA LEU A 194 0.50 -25.47 -9.41
C LEU A 194 -0.97 -25.75 -9.07
N GLU A 195 -1.57 -24.94 -8.21
CA GLU A 195 -2.91 -25.19 -7.67
C GLU A 195 -3.98 -25.35 -8.76
N LYS A 196 -3.88 -24.62 -9.86
CA LYS A 196 -4.82 -24.73 -10.99
C LYS A 196 -4.88 -26.11 -11.63
N TYR A 197 -3.84 -26.93 -11.46
CA TYR A 197 -3.77 -28.28 -12.09
C TYR A 197 -4.44 -29.38 -11.27
N ASP A 198 -4.92 -29.09 -10.05
CA ASP A 198 -5.57 -30.03 -9.13
C ASP A 198 -4.78 -31.35 -8.97
N ILE A 199 -3.44 -31.23 -8.86
CA ILE A 199 -2.52 -32.35 -8.70
C ILE A 199 -2.24 -32.67 -7.24
N LYS A 200 -1.97 -33.94 -6.93
CA LYS A 200 -1.51 -34.36 -5.61
C LYS A 200 0.02 -34.29 -5.56
N ILE A 201 0.55 -33.56 -4.62
CA ILE A 201 1.99 -33.50 -4.29
C ILE A 201 2.20 -34.39 -3.07
N VAL A 202 3.08 -35.39 -3.18
CA VAL A 202 3.38 -36.41 -2.16
C VAL A 202 4.80 -36.31 -1.69
#